data_14dc14155aa60186edb01360c4916164
#
_entry.id   14dc14155aa60186edb01360c4916164
#
_cell.length_a   1.000
_cell.length_b   1.000
_cell.length_c   1.000
_cell.angle_alpha   90.00
_cell.angle_beta   90.00
_cell.angle_gamma   90.00
#
_symmetry.space_group_name_H-M   'P 1'
#
loop_
_entity.id
_entity.type
_entity.pdbx_description
1 polymer ?
#
loop_
_entity_poly.entity_id
_entity_poly.type
_entity_poly.pdbx_seq_one_letter_code
_entity_poly.pdbx_strand_id
1 'polypeptide(L)'
;MYKRQEYISESFYFPHDRVLPEWGEVFSPYCKFARLTTDKEKKDFCDIVDQYLDIFVGAVWGASRDSSRSEHRYFGQIEYCQHQMKNDKTRNILVNYFGKEWAERYMTEVLFDEP
;
A
#
# COMPACT_ATOMS: atom_id res chain seq x y z
N MET A 1 -12.09 0.92 -12.63
CA MET A 1 -11.22 0.38 -11.55
C MET A 1 -11.89 0.52 -10.18
N TYR A 2 -12.27 1.72 -9.73
CA TYR A 2 -12.82 1.96 -8.38
C TYR A 2 -14.08 1.14 -8.03
N LYS A 3 -15.10 1.04 -8.90
CA LYS A 3 -16.32 0.26 -8.63
C LYS A 3 -16.07 -1.22 -8.32
N ARG A 4 -15.06 -1.82 -8.95
CA ARG A 4 -14.68 -3.21 -8.68
C ARG A 4 -13.96 -3.35 -7.34
N GLN A 5 -13.10 -2.39 -6.99
CA GLN A 5 -12.45 -2.35 -5.68
C GLN A 5 -13.45 -2.14 -4.55
N GLU A 6 -14.44 -1.25 -4.74
CA GLU A 6 -15.54 -1.02 -3.82
C GLU A 6 -16.31 -2.32 -3.53
N TYR A 7 -16.78 -2.98 -4.58
CA TYR A 7 -17.49 -4.26 -4.47
C TYR A 7 -16.67 -5.32 -3.72
N ILE A 8 -15.39 -5.49 -4.07
CA ILE A 8 -14.51 -6.44 -3.39
C ILE A 8 -14.32 -6.04 -1.93
N SER A 9 -14.08 -4.77 -1.64
CA SER A 9 -13.90 -4.27 -0.29
C SER A 9 -15.11 -4.54 0.59
N GLU A 10 -16.32 -4.37 0.07
CA GLU A 10 -17.58 -4.62 0.78
C GLU A 10 -17.90 -6.11 0.96
N SER A 11 -17.36 -6.96 0.10
CA SER A 11 -17.58 -8.41 0.15
C SER A 11 -16.83 -9.12 1.28
N PHE A 12 -15.87 -8.43 1.90
CA PHE A 12 -15.05 -9.00 2.98
C PHE A 12 -15.18 -8.16 4.24
N TYR A 13 -15.59 -8.81 5.32
CA TYR A 13 -15.71 -8.19 6.64
C TYR A 13 -14.62 -8.68 7.58
N PHE A 14 -13.92 -7.73 8.20
CA PHE A 14 -12.92 -8.00 9.23
C PHE A 14 -13.36 -7.35 10.54
N PRO A 15 -13.69 -8.14 11.58
CA PRO A 15 -14.24 -7.61 12.84
C PRO A 15 -13.26 -6.73 13.62
N HIS A 16 -11.96 -6.85 13.34
CA HIS A 16 -10.90 -6.10 14.02
C HIS A 16 -10.21 -5.12 13.05
N ASP A 17 -11.01 -4.31 12.37
CA ASP A 17 -10.48 -3.22 11.56
C ASP A 17 -9.69 -2.23 12.44
N ARG A 18 -8.61 -1.71 11.88
CA ARG A 18 -7.72 -0.76 12.53
C ARG A 18 -7.71 0.55 11.77
N VAL A 19 -7.63 1.66 12.51
CA VAL A 19 -7.46 2.98 11.91
C VAL A 19 -6.07 3.08 11.29
N LEU A 20 -6.01 3.53 10.03
CA LEU A 20 -4.74 3.85 9.38
C LEU A 20 -4.05 4.98 10.13
N PRO A 21 -2.72 4.91 10.30
CA PRO A 21 -1.97 6.03 10.82
C PRO A 21 -2.05 7.24 9.87
N GLU A 22 -1.74 8.43 10.37
CA GLU A 22 -1.80 9.68 9.60
C GLU A 22 -1.04 9.61 8.26
N TRP A 23 0.14 8.98 8.26
CA TRP A 23 0.90 8.78 7.00
C TRP A 23 0.22 7.83 6.00
N GLY A 24 -0.81 7.11 6.42
CA GLY A 24 -1.60 6.20 5.57
C GLY A 24 -2.67 6.90 4.74
N GLU A 25 -2.85 8.21 4.82
CA GLU A 25 -3.80 8.97 3.99
C GLU A 25 -3.53 8.85 2.48
N VAL A 26 -2.29 8.50 2.11
CA VAL A 26 -1.89 8.23 0.73
C VAL A 26 -2.55 6.97 0.14
N PHE A 27 -3.04 6.07 0.98
CA PHE A 27 -3.71 4.85 0.51
C PHE A 27 -5.15 5.13 0.05
N SER A 28 -5.63 4.26 -0.84
CA SER A 28 -7.02 4.34 -1.30
C SER A 28 -8.00 4.07 -0.16
N PRO A 29 -9.27 4.56 -0.26
CA PRO A 29 -10.31 4.27 0.74
C PRO A 29 -10.66 2.77 0.85
N TYR A 30 -10.19 1.96 -0.09
CA TYR A 30 -10.39 0.50 -0.10
C TYR A 30 -9.22 -0.26 0.54
N CYS A 31 -8.24 0.44 1.11
CA CYS A 31 -7.15 -0.18 1.85
C CYS A 31 -7.71 -0.94 3.06
N LYS A 32 -7.31 -2.19 3.22
CA LYS A 32 -7.66 -3.02 4.38
C LYS A 32 -6.52 -3.03 5.38
N PHE A 33 -6.81 -2.56 6.58
CA PHE A 33 -5.88 -2.58 7.69
C PHE A 33 -6.56 -3.21 8.90
N ALA A 34 -6.37 -4.52 9.09
CA ALA A 34 -7.07 -5.30 10.08
C ALA A 34 -6.13 -6.21 10.87
N ARG A 35 -6.53 -6.58 12.08
CA ARG A 35 -5.90 -7.64 12.85
C ARG A 35 -6.64 -8.95 12.57
N LEU A 36 -5.94 -9.91 12.00
CA LEU A 36 -6.49 -11.22 11.68
C LEU A 36 -6.32 -12.16 12.88
N THR A 37 -7.42 -12.70 13.37
CA THR A 37 -7.44 -13.55 14.59
C THR A 37 -7.83 -14.99 14.30
N THR A 38 -8.53 -15.28 13.21
CA THR A 38 -8.98 -16.60 12.81
C THR A 38 -8.39 -17.04 11.47
N ASP A 39 -8.35 -18.35 11.24
CA ASP A 39 -7.87 -18.89 9.95
C ASP A 39 -8.80 -18.52 8.78
N LYS A 40 -10.10 -18.35 9.07
CA LYS A 40 -11.05 -17.84 8.09
C LYS A 40 -10.67 -16.40 7.67
N GLU A 41 -10.43 -15.52 8.63
CA GLU A 41 -10.01 -14.13 8.34
C GLU A 41 -8.69 -14.07 7.54
N LYS A 42 -7.73 -14.95 7.87
CA LYS A 42 -6.48 -15.04 7.11
C LYS A 42 -6.72 -15.46 5.66
N LYS A 43 -7.60 -16.47 5.46
CA LYS A 43 -7.98 -16.89 4.11
C LYS A 43 -8.70 -15.78 3.36
N ASP A 44 -9.69 -15.15 3.97
CA ASP A 44 -10.43 -14.03 3.38
C ASP A 44 -9.49 -12.87 3.02
N PHE A 45 -8.46 -12.63 3.83
CA PHE A 45 -7.47 -11.60 3.54
C PHE A 45 -6.59 -11.97 2.34
N CYS A 46 -6.17 -13.22 2.21
CA CYS A 46 -5.46 -13.68 1.02
C CYS A 46 -6.35 -13.55 -0.23
N ASP A 47 -7.62 -13.96 -0.13
CA ASP A 47 -8.57 -13.89 -1.25
C ASP A 47 -8.81 -12.42 -1.71
N ILE A 48 -8.84 -11.45 -0.80
CA ILE A 48 -8.94 -10.03 -1.18
C ILE A 48 -7.65 -9.49 -1.80
N VAL A 49 -6.49 -9.93 -1.30
CA VAL A 49 -5.19 -9.55 -1.87
C VAL A 49 -5.07 -10.06 -3.31
N ASP A 50 -5.44 -11.32 -3.57
CA ASP A 50 -5.43 -11.89 -4.92
C ASP A 50 -6.34 -11.11 -5.88
N GLN A 51 -7.56 -10.78 -5.43
CA GLN A 51 -8.50 -9.99 -6.24
C GLN A 51 -8.01 -8.56 -6.49
N TYR A 52 -7.36 -7.93 -5.53
CA TYR A 52 -6.75 -6.60 -5.72
C TYR A 52 -5.56 -6.66 -6.67
N LEU A 53 -4.75 -7.70 -6.58
CA LEU A 53 -3.64 -7.94 -7.50
C LEU A 53 -4.14 -8.12 -8.93
N ASP A 54 -5.21 -8.89 -9.15
CA ASP A 54 -5.83 -9.05 -10.46
C ASP A 54 -6.30 -7.71 -11.06
N ILE A 55 -6.92 -6.85 -10.23
CA ILE A 55 -7.32 -5.50 -10.66
C ILE A 55 -6.09 -4.67 -11.05
N PHE A 56 -5.05 -4.71 -10.24
CA PHE A 56 -3.81 -3.97 -10.49
C PHE A 56 -3.13 -4.44 -11.77
N VAL A 57 -2.91 -5.74 -11.91
CA VAL A 57 -2.31 -6.35 -13.12
C VAL A 57 -3.14 -6.01 -14.36
N GLY A 58 -4.46 -6.17 -14.29
CA GLY A 58 -5.35 -5.80 -15.39
C GLY A 58 -5.28 -4.32 -15.77
N ALA A 59 -5.13 -3.43 -14.77
CA ALA A 59 -4.97 -2.00 -15.01
C ALA A 59 -3.62 -1.68 -15.66
N VAL A 60 -2.53 -2.36 -15.24
CA VAL A 60 -1.20 -2.19 -15.84
C VAL A 60 -1.19 -2.66 -17.30
N TRP A 61 -1.75 -3.84 -17.57
CA TRP A 61 -1.83 -4.38 -18.95
C TRP A 61 -2.72 -3.54 -19.87
N GLY A 62 -3.78 -2.95 -19.34
CA GLY A 62 -4.69 -2.07 -20.10
C GLY A 62 -4.22 -0.61 -20.16
N ALA A 63 -3.13 -0.26 -19.50
CA ALA A 63 -2.65 1.12 -19.48
C ALA A 63 -2.09 1.56 -20.84
N SER A 64 -2.60 2.66 -21.37
CA SER A 64 -2.03 3.33 -22.52
C SER A 64 -1.00 4.39 -22.08
N ARG A 65 -0.04 4.68 -22.95
CA ARG A 65 0.86 5.81 -22.73
C ARG A 65 0.06 7.12 -22.82
N ASP A 66 -0.02 7.81 -21.72
CA ASP A 66 -0.70 9.10 -21.61
C ASP A 66 0.26 10.12 -20.98
N SER A 67 0.85 10.95 -21.81
CA SER A 67 1.77 12.02 -21.38
C SER A 67 1.07 13.17 -20.67
N SER A 68 -0.24 13.36 -20.88
CA SER A 68 -1.00 14.47 -20.30
C SER A 68 -1.09 14.39 -18.77
N ARG A 69 -0.90 13.19 -18.19
CA ARG A 69 -0.92 12.96 -16.75
C ARG A 69 0.45 12.64 -16.15
N SER A 70 1.54 12.81 -16.92
CA SER A 70 2.88 12.44 -16.46
C SER A 70 3.31 13.25 -15.24
N GLU A 71 3.05 14.55 -15.25
CA GLU A 71 3.34 15.43 -14.11
C GLU A 71 2.56 15.05 -12.86
N HIS A 72 1.26 14.80 -13.00
CA HIS A 72 0.42 14.36 -11.89
C HIS A 72 0.89 13.02 -11.29
N ARG A 73 1.28 12.07 -12.14
CA ARG A 73 1.83 10.79 -11.68
C ARG A 73 3.17 10.95 -10.98
N TYR A 74 4.03 11.82 -11.49
CA TYR A 74 5.33 12.13 -10.90
C TYR A 74 5.18 12.68 -9.47
N PHE A 75 4.34 13.71 -9.31
CA PHE A 75 4.08 14.28 -7.98
C PHE A 75 3.39 13.27 -7.04
N GLY A 76 2.48 12.43 -7.54
CA GLY A 76 1.87 11.37 -6.75
C GLY A 76 2.88 10.31 -6.27
N GLN A 77 3.91 10.02 -7.04
CA GLN A 77 4.99 9.11 -6.62
C GLN A 77 5.86 9.75 -5.52
N ILE A 78 6.22 11.03 -5.66
CA ILE A 78 6.95 11.76 -4.63
C ILE A 78 6.14 11.78 -3.32
N GLU A 79 4.87 12.15 -3.38
CA GLU A 79 3.97 12.20 -2.23
C GLU A 79 3.89 10.82 -1.54
N TYR A 80 3.75 9.75 -2.30
CA TYR A 80 3.76 8.39 -1.77
C TYR A 80 5.07 8.07 -1.03
N CYS A 81 6.23 8.35 -1.62
CA CYS A 81 7.53 8.12 -0.97
C CYS A 81 7.66 8.91 0.33
N GLN A 82 7.29 10.19 0.31
CA GLN A 82 7.35 11.06 1.50
C GLN A 82 6.43 10.59 2.63
N HIS A 83 5.23 10.10 2.31
CA HIS A 83 4.32 9.50 3.30
C HIS A 83 4.88 8.19 3.86
N GLN A 84 5.44 7.34 3.03
CA GLN A 84 6.05 6.07 3.46
C GLN A 84 7.30 6.29 4.33
N MET A 85 8.05 7.37 4.12
CA MET A 85 9.18 7.73 4.98
C MET A 85 8.76 8.06 6.42
N LYS A 86 7.48 8.38 6.67
CA LYS A 86 6.90 8.56 8.02
C LYS A 86 6.51 7.24 8.69
N ASN A 87 6.71 6.10 8.03
CA ASN A 87 6.37 4.78 8.56
C ASN A 87 7.39 4.28 9.59
N ASP A 88 7.17 4.66 10.84
CA ASP A 88 8.04 4.29 11.95
C ASP A 88 8.08 2.79 12.23
N LYS A 89 7.02 2.04 11.90
CA LYS A 89 7.00 0.59 12.12
C LYS A 89 8.04 -0.11 11.24
N THR A 90 8.05 0.20 9.95
CA THR A 90 9.04 -0.35 9.02
C THR A 90 10.45 0.08 9.43
N ARG A 91 10.65 1.37 9.73
CA ARG A 91 11.94 1.90 10.20
C ARG A 91 12.44 1.16 11.43
N ASN A 92 11.61 1.02 12.47
CA ASN A 92 11.99 0.37 13.70
C ASN A 92 12.36 -1.11 13.50
N ILE A 93 11.64 -1.84 12.66
CA ILE A 93 11.99 -3.22 12.32
C ILE A 93 13.38 -3.27 11.66
N LEU A 94 13.62 -2.44 10.67
CA LEU A 94 14.89 -2.40 9.96
C LEU A 94 16.04 -1.98 10.87
N VAL A 95 15.82 -0.98 11.73
CA VAL A 95 16.83 -0.55 12.73
C VAL A 95 17.19 -1.68 13.68
N ASN A 96 16.20 -2.43 14.16
CA ASN A 96 16.45 -3.53 15.10
C ASN A 96 17.25 -4.68 14.48
N TYR A 97 17.06 -4.97 13.18
CA TYR A 97 17.76 -6.07 12.52
C TYR A 97 19.09 -5.66 11.90
N PHE A 98 19.21 -4.43 11.39
CA PHE A 98 20.33 -4.02 10.53
C PHE A 98 21.07 -2.77 11.02
N GLY A 99 20.59 -2.13 12.07
CA GLY A 99 21.14 -0.88 12.59
C GLY A 99 20.61 0.37 11.87
N LYS A 100 20.75 1.51 12.55
CA LYS A 100 20.12 2.78 12.14
C LYS A 100 20.63 3.28 10.78
N GLU A 101 21.94 3.30 10.59
CA GLU A 101 22.56 3.84 9.38
C GLU A 101 22.11 3.04 8.13
N TRP A 102 22.15 1.72 8.22
CA TRP A 102 21.72 0.85 7.15
C TRP A 102 20.22 1.01 6.88
N ALA A 103 19.39 1.06 7.92
CA ALA A 103 17.95 1.20 7.80
C ALA A 103 17.56 2.51 7.09
N GLU A 104 18.15 3.64 7.46
CA GLU A 104 17.87 4.93 6.81
C GLU A 104 18.29 4.91 5.34
N ARG A 105 19.46 4.40 5.02
CA ARG A 105 19.90 4.27 3.63
C ARG A 105 18.98 3.36 2.82
N TYR A 106 18.58 2.21 3.37
CA TYR A 106 17.70 1.28 2.68
C TYR A 106 16.32 1.88 2.43
N MET A 107 15.77 2.64 3.38
CA MET A 107 14.50 3.33 3.20
C MET A 107 14.56 4.42 2.13
N THR A 108 15.64 5.20 2.08
CA THR A 108 15.77 6.33 1.15
C THR A 108 16.25 5.93 -0.23
N GLU A 109 17.15 4.95 -0.33
CA GLU A 109 17.83 4.62 -1.59
C GLU A 109 17.20 3.40 -2.30
N VAL A 110 16.37 2.61 -1.60
CA VAL A 110 15.81 1.36 -2.15
C VAL A 110 14.30 1.28 -2.06
N LEU A 111 13.73 1.49 -0.85
CA LEU A 111 12.28 1.32 -0.68
C LEU A 111 11.47 2.51 -1.19
N PHE A 112 11.91 3.72 -0.88
CA PHE A 112 11.17 4.95 -1.14
C PHE A 112 12.06 5.99 -1.81
N ASP A 113 12.86 5.54 -2.76
CA ASP A 113 13.66 6.39 -3.64
C ASP A 113 12.71 7.29 -4.47
N GLU A 114 12.88 8.60 -4.32
CA GLU A 114 12.07 9.56 -5.07
C GLU A 114 12.48 9.56 -6.55
N PRO A 115 11.51 9.58 -7.50
CA PRO A 115 11.78 9.51 -8.93
C PRO A 115 12.47 10.75 -9.49
#